data_9660511a701d6a4dee605a8e62bbc89b
#
_entry.id   9660511a701d6a4dee605a8e62bbc89b
#
_cell.length_a   1.000
_cell.length_b   1.000
_cell.length_c   1.000
_cell.angle_alpha   90.00
_cell.angle_beta   90.00
_cell.angle_gamma   90.00
#
_symmetry.space_group_name_H-M   'P 1'
#
loop_
_entity.id
_entity.type
_entity.pdbx_description
1 polymer ?
#
loop_
_entity_poly.entity_id
_entity_poly.type
_entity_poly.pdbx_seq_one_letter_code
_entity_poly.pdbx_strand_id
1 'polypeptide(L)'
;MKIGKYDLYSVETSEFGLDGGAMFGIIPKPVWEKKVSADELNRVNMVTRSLLLVSDEKKILIDTGNGTKWEEKYKKIYDINTDQYNIEKSLGKYGFSSEQITDVICTHMHFDHIGAVSYTHLTLPTNGRV
;
A
#
# COMPACT_ATOMS: atom_id res chain seq x y z
N MET A 1 -3.38 17.64 -5.73
CA MET A 1 -4.43 17.72 -6.79
C MET A 1 -5.76 17.90 -6.10
N LYS A 2 -6.77 18.57 -6.74
CA LYS A 2 -8.09 18.77 -6.12
C LYS A 2 -9.20 18.23 -7.02
N ILE A 3 -10.15 17.51 -6.44
CA ILE A 3 -11.35 17.02 -7.14
C ILE A 3 -12.56 17.33 -6.26
N GLY A 4 -13.44 18.21 -6.76
CA GLY A 4 -14.58 18.72 -5.97
C GLY A 4 -14.10 19.37 -4.68
N LYS A 5 -14.59 18.90 -3.53
CA LYS A 5 -14.21 19.40 -2.20
C LYS A 5 -12.97 18.71 -1.60
N TYR A 6 -12.38 17.71 -2.30
CA TYR A 6 -11.27 16.92 -1.78
C TYR A 6 -9.92 17.33 -2.37
N ASP A 7 -8.93 17.52 -1.52
CA ASP A 7 -7.53 17.53 -1.87
C ASP A 7 -6.98 16.10 -1.85
N LEU A 8 -6.21 15.72 -2.89
CA LEU A 8 -5.72 14.37 -3.12
C LEU A 8 -4.21 14.30 -2.88
N TYR A 9 -3.79 13.29 -2.10
CA TYR A 9 -2.40 13.02 -1.76
C TYR A 9 -2.04 11.56 -2.03
N SER A 10 -0.85 11.34 -2.57
CA SER A 10 -0.27 10.01 -2.76
C SER A 10 0.50 9.61 -1.51
N VAL A 11 0.16 8.48 -0.91
CA VAL A 11 0.74 7.99 0.35
C VAL A 11 1.45 6.66 0.07
N GLU A 12 2.77 6.68 -0.07
CA GLU A 12 3.59 5.47 -0.19
C GLU A 12 3.68 4.79 1.18
N THR A 13 3.38 3.48 1.23
CA THR A 13 3.23 2.78 2.52
C THR A 13 4.28 1.70 2.77
N SER A 14 4.89 1.13 1.73
CA SER A 14 6.02 0.20 1.84
C SER A 14 6.62 -0.09 0.47
N GLU A 15 7.86 -0.59 0.47
CA GLU A 15 8.45 -1.29 -0.66
C GLU A 15 8.28 -2.80 -0.48
N PHE A 16 8.17 -3.55 -1.56
CA PHE A 16 8.09 -5.00 -1.54
C PHE A 16 8.44 -5.58 -2.91
N GLY A 17 8.72 -6.89 -2.95
CA GLY A 17 9.07 -7.60 -4.16
C GLY A 17 8.07 -8.69 -4.49
N LEU A 18 7.65 -8.76 -5.75
CA LEU A 18 6.84 -9.86 -6.27
C LEU A 18 7.54 -10.54 -7.44
N ASP A 19 7.30 -11.85 -7.59
CA ASP A 19 7.85 -12.63 -8.70
C ASP A 19 7.45 -12.01 -10.05
N GLY A 20 8.45 -11.74 -10.89
CA GLY A 20 8.24 -11.12 -12.18
C GLY A 20 7.40 -11.97 -13.14
N GLY A 21 7.46 -13.30 -13.00
CA GLY A 21 6.61 -14.21 -13.77
C GLY A 21 5.14 -14.06 -13.38
N ALA A 22 4.84 -13.91 -12.09
CA ALA A 22 3.48 -13.64 -11.61
C ALA A 22 2.98 -12.28 -12.09
N MET A 23 3.84 -11.25 -12.06
CA MET A 23 3.47 -9.89 -12.43
C MET A 23 3.26 -9.69 -13.92
N PHE A 24 4.13 -10.30 -14.75
CA PHE A 24 4.09 -10.11 -16.21
C PHE A 24 3.38 -11.25 -16.95
N GLY A 25 2.98 -12.30 -16.25
CA GLY A 25 2.19 -13.40 -16.79
C GLY A 25 2.84 -14.06 -18.00
N ILE A 26 2.15 -14.03 -19.12
CA ILE A 26 2.61 -14.66 -20.37
C ILE A 26 3.75 -13.92 -21.09
N ILE A 27 4.12 -12.71 -20.64
CA ILE A 27 5.22 -11.96 -21.26
C ILE A 27 6.55 -12.57 -20.85
N PRO A 28 7.37 -13.06 -21.81
CA PRO A 28 8.65 -13.69 -21.48
C PRO A 28 9.61 -12.73 -20.75
N LYS A 29 10.37 -13.27 -19.77
CA LYS A 29 11.34 -12.49 -19.00
C LYS A 29 12.30 -11.65 -19.87
N PRO A 30 12.90 -12.15 -20.96
CA PRO A 30 13.78 -11.35 -21.80
C PRO A 30 13.12 -10.13 -22.45
N VAL A 31 11.79 -10.03 -22.42
CA VAL A 31 11.02 -8.89 -22.93
C VAL A 31 10.79 -7.87 -21.83
N TRP A 32 10.22 -8.27 -20.70
CA TRP A 32 9.90 -7.34 -19.62
C TRP A 32 11.13 -6.88 -18.83
N GLU A 33 12.16 -7.71 -18.69
CA GLU A 33 13.39 -7.39 -17.97
C GLU A 33 14.18 -6.20 -18.61
N LYS A 34 13.91 -5.90 -19.87
CA LYS A 34 14.43 -4.69 -20.54
C LYS A 34 13.85 -3.39 -19.96
N LYS A 35 12.77 -3.46 -19.22
CA LYS A 35 12.05 -2.31 -18.66
C LYS A 35 12.09 -2.26 -17.15
N VAL A 36 12.07 -3.42 -16.50
CA VAL A 36 11.99 -3.56 -15.04
C VAL A 36 12.99 -4.62 -14.61
N SER A 37 13.98 -4.25 -13.79
CA SER A 37 14.97 -5.21 -13.26
C SER A 37 14.33 -6.14 -12.24
N ALA A 38 14.76 -7.39 -12.24
CA ALA A 38 14.46 -8.35 -11.18
C ALA A 38 15.71 -8.65 -10.35
N ASP A 39 15.51 -9.03 -9.10
CA ASP A 39 16.58 -9.55 -8.25
C ASP A 39 16.93 -11.02 -8.56
N GLU A 40 17.85 -11.60 -7.77
CA GLU A 40 18.29 -12.99 -7.94
C GLU A 40 17.16 -14.02 -7.74
N LEU A 41 16.10 -13.64 -7.01
CA LEU A 41 14.91 -14.46 -6.79
C LEU A 41 13.79 -14.17 -7.79
N ASN A 42 14.10 -13.44 -8.87
CA ASN A 42 13.15 -13.02 -9.91
C ASN A 42 12.07 -12.05 -9.41
N ARG A 43 12.30 -11.36 -8.27
CA ARG A 43 11.34 -10.38 -7.76
C ARG A 43 11.58 -9.02 -8.40
N VAL A 44 10.50 -8.36 -8.78
CA VAL A 44 10.50 -6.96 -9.20
C VAL A 44 10.13 -6.09 -8.01
N ASN A 45 10.90 -5.01 -7.79
CA ASN A 45 10.62 -4.08 -6.71
C ASN A 45 9.39 -3.24 -7.03
N MET A 46 8.51 -3.12 -6.05
CA MET A 46 7.25 -2.40 -6.13
C MET A 46 7.05 -1.53 -4.89
N VAL A 47 6.17 -0.55 -5.02
CA VAL A 47 5.76 0.31 -3.90
C VAL A 47 4.25 0.23 -3.76
N THR A 48 3.77 -0.07 -2.55
CA THR A 48 2.35 0.10 -2.24
C THR A 48 2.03 1.58 -2.09
N ARG A 49 0.98 2.02 -2.78
CA ARG A 49 0.59 3.43 -2.83
C ARG A 49 -0.90 3.57 -2.58
N SER A 50 -1.23 4.21 -1.48
CA SER A 50 -2.59 4.55 -1.08
C SER A 50 -2.95 5.96 -1.56
N LEU A 51 -4.23 6.24 -1.70
CA LEU A 51 -4.74 7.57 -2.01
C LEU A 51 -5.44 8.15 -0.79
N LEU A 52 -4.98 9.32 -0.32
CA LEU A 52 -5.63 10.08 0.74
C LEU A 52 -6.44 11.22 0.13
N LEU A 53 -7.73 11.27 0.48
CA LEU A 53 -8.65 12.36 0.14
C LEU A 53 -8.95 13.15 1.41
N VAL A 54 -8.72 14.45 1.36
CA VAL A 54 -8.89 15.37 2.50
C VAL A 54 -9.92 16.44 2.17
N SER A 55 -10.89 16.58 3.03
CA SER A 55 -11.82 17.72 3.06
C SER A 55 -11.85 18.31 4.47
N ASP A 56 -12.60 19.38 4.70
CA ASP A 56 -12.77 20.00 6.02
C ASP A 56 -13.34 19.01 7.05
N GLU A 57 -14.19 18.08 6.60
CA GLU A 57 -14.90 17.13 7.46
C GLU A 57 -14.27 15.74 7.50
N LYS A 58 -13.61 15.31 6.41
CA LYS A 58 -13.19 13.92 6.23
C LYS A 58 -11.76 13.78 5.73
N LYS A 59 -11.10 12.76 6.23
CA LYS A 59 -9.83 12.22 5.72
C LYS A 59 -10.03 10.75 5.37
N ILE A 60 -10.19 10.46 4.09
CA ILE A 60 -10.51 9.12 3.58
C ILE A 60 -9.26 8.52 2.98
N LEU A 61 -8.85 7.36 3.48
CA LEU A 61 -7.73 6.60 2.93
C LEU A 61 -8.26 5.46 2.05
N ILE A 62 -7.82 5.40 0.80
CA ILE A 62 -8.12 4.29 -0.11
C ILE A 62 -6.92 3.35 -0.13
N ASP A 63 -7.14 2.12 0.30
CA ASP A 63 -6.18 1.07 0.61
C ASP A 63 -5.18 1.45 1.71
N THR A 64 -4.50 0.46 2.29
CA THR A 64 -3.63 0.67 3.45
C THR A 64 -2.21 0.13 3.27
N GLY A 65 -1.92 -0.48 2.13
CA GLY A 65 -0.64 -1.11 1.85
C GLY A 65 -0.40 -2.41 2.62
N ASN A 66 0.85 -2.84 2.67
CA ASN A 66 1.27 -4.11 3.28
C ASN A 66 1.15 -4.14 4.82
N GLY A 67 1.17 -2.98 5.47
CA GLY A 67 1.28 -2.92 6.92
C GLY A 67 2.65 -3.39 7.44
N THR A 68 2.75 -3.56 8.77
CA THR A 68 4.03 -3.91 9.43
C THR A 68 3.99 -5.23 10.21
N LYS A 69 2.83 -5.90 10.29
CA LYS A 69 2.62 -7.13 11.08
C LYS A 69 2.92 -8.40 10.28
N TRP A 70 4.14 -8.50 9.78
CA TRP A 70 4.58 -9.64 8.99
C TRP A 70 5.50 -10.54 9.80
N GLU A 71 5.31 -11.86 9.68
CA GLU A 71 6.30 -12.83 10.13
C GLU A 71 7.57 -12.69 9.28
N GLU A 72 8.74 -12.89 9.89
CA GLU A 72 10.04 -12.75 9.24
C GLU A 72 10.19 -13.60 7.98
N LYS A 73 9.55 -14.77 7.95
CA LYS A 73 9.51 -15.64 6.77
C LYS A 73 8.90 -14.93 5.56
N TYR A 74 7.75 -14.29 5.74
CA TYR A 74 7.04 -13.62 4.66
C TYR A 74 7.67 -12.28 4.28
N LYS A 75 8.23 -11.56 5.25
CA LYS A 75 9.05 -10.36 4.96
C LYS A 75 10.18 -10.71 4.00
N LYS A 76 10.87 -11.84 4.22
CA LYS A 76 11.95 -12.30 3.34
C LYS A 76 11.45 -12.76 1.96
N ILE A 77 10.31 -13.45 1.89
CA ILE A 77 9.73 -13.91 0.62
C ILE A 77 9.35 -12.72 -0.26
N TYR A 78 8.64 -11.75 0.33
CA TYR A 78 8.13 -10.59 -0.39
C TYR A 78 9.04 -9.36 -0.29
N ASP A 79 10.20 -9.48 0.31
CA ASP A 79 11.16 -8.36 0.49
C ASP A 79 10.49 -7.09 1.02
N ILE A 80 9.63 -7.24 2.03
CA ILE A 80 8.85 -6.13 2.56
C ILE A 80 9.76 -5.20 3.35
N ASN A 81 9.85 -3.94 2.90
CA ASN A 81 10.63 -2.89 3.54
C ASN A 81 9.75 -1.67 3.84
N THR A 82 9.76 -1.25 5.10
CA THR A 82 9.02 -0.08 5.59
C THR A 82 9.93 1.03 6.11
N ASP A 83 11.24 0.93 5.87
CA ASP A 83 12.22 1.90 6.37
C ASP A 83 12.13 3.23 5.65
N GLN A 84 12.02 3.19 4.32
CA GLN A 84 11.89 4.38 3.50
C GLN A 84 10.44 4.88 3.47
N TYR A 85 9.49 3.97 3.25
CA TYR A 85 8.08 4.27 3.18
C TYR A 85 7.32 3.50 4.25
N ASN A 86 6.52 4.21 5.02
CA ASN A 86 5.47 3.65 5.85
C ASN A 86 4.34 4.68 5.99
N ILE A 87 3.17 4.23 6.41
CA ILE A 87 1.96 5.04 6.41
C ILE A 87 2.14 6.32 7.26
N GLU A 88 2.75 6.21 8.45
CA GLU A 88 2.93 7.35 9.36
C GLU A 88 3.89 8.39 8.78
N LYS A 89 5.05 7.97 8.28
CA LYS A 89 6.00 8.88 7.64
C LYS A 89 5.39 9.58 6.43
N SER A 90 4.63 8.84 5.64
CA SER A 90 4.07 9.38 4.39
C SER A 90 2.89 10.30 4.63
N LEU A 91 2.05 10.02 5.63
CA LEU A 91 1.03 10.96 6.09
C LEU A 91 1.66 12.22 6.70
N GLY A 92 2.72 12.04 7.51
CA GLY A 92 3.47 13.12 8.15
C GLY A 92 4.06 14.14 7.17
N LYS A 93 4.44 13.73 5.94
CA LYS A 93 4.88 14.65 4.87
C LYS A 93 3.84 15.70 4.53
N TYR A 94 2.56 15.38 4.72
CA TYR A 94 1.44 16.26 4.44
C TYR A 94 0.83 16.89 5.71
N GLY A 95 1.45 16.65 6.87
CA GLY A 95 0.97 17.18 8.16
C GLY A 95 -0.19 16.37 8.76
N PHE A 96 -0.38 15.12 8.35
CA PHE A 96 -1.42 14.23 8.88
C PHE A 96 -0.82 13.06 9.67
N SER A 97 -1.65 12.45 10.51
CA SER A 97 -1.37 11.18 11.20
C SER A 97 -2.47 10.16 10.89
N SER A 98 -2.18 8.88 11.13
CA SER A 98 -3.16 7.80 10.94
C SER A 98 -4.39 7.96 11.84
N GLU A 99 -4.24 8.53 13.03
CA GLU A 99 -5.34 8.79 13.97
C GLU A 99 -6.37 9.80 13.43
N GLN A 100 -5.97 10.63 12.47
CA GLN A 100 -6.86 11.60 11.83
C GLN A 100 -7.67 11.02 10.67
N ILE A 101 -7.38 9.77 10.25
CA ILE A 101 -8.15 9.11 9.18
C ILE A 101 -9.56 8.81 9.70
N THR A 102 -10.56 9.32 9.01
CA THR A 102 -11.97 9.15 9.38
C THR A 102 -12.62 7.95 8.74
N ASP A 103 -12.18 7.57 7.55
CA ASP A 103 -12.75 6.49 6.76
C ASP A 103 -11.64 5.75 6.01
N VAL A 104 -11.76 4.44 5.86
CA VAL A 104 -10.89 3.61 5.02
C VAL A 104 -11.75 2.90 3.99
N ILE A 105 -11.36 2.98 2.72
CA ILE A 105 -11.99 2.25 1.62
C ILE A 105 -10.98 1.23 1.11
N CYS A 106 -11.31 -0.06 1.21
CA CYS A 106 -10.51 -1.13 0.64
C CYS A 106 -11.03 -1.46 -0.76
N THR A 107 -10.17 -1.37 -1.77
CA THR A 107 -10.54 -1.68 -3.14
C THR A 107 -10.75 -3.18 -3.31
N HIS A 108 -9.90 -3.98 -2.70
CA HIS A 108 -9.99 -5.45 -2.65
C HIS A 108 -9.13 -6.00 -1.50
N MET A 109 -9.21 -7.32 -1.25
CA MET A 109 -8.67 -7.96 -0.06
C MET A 109 -7.28 -8.61 -0.26
N HIS A 110 -6.46 -8.17 -1.22
CA HIS A 110 -5.08 -8.60 -1.32
C HIS A 110 -4.22 -7.95 -0.23
N PHE A 111 -3.15 -8.65 0.17
CA PHE A 111 -2.31 -8.29 1.32
C PHE A 111 -1.64 -6.92 1.17
N ASP A 112 -1.30 -6.54 -0.05
CA ASP A 112 -0.67 -5.27 -0.41
C ASP A 112 -1.66 -4.07 -0.42
N HIS A 113 -2.95 -4.33 -0.21
CA HIS A 113 -4.00 -3.32 -0.11
C HIS A 113 -4.59 -3.18 1.30
N ILE A 114 -4.68 -4.28 2.06
CA ILE A 114 -5.34 -4.29 3.36
C ILE A 114 -4.43 -4.64 4.54
N GLY A 115 -3.13 -4.74 4.32
CA GLY A 115 -2.19 -5.23 5.34
C GLY A 115 -2.16 -4.41 6.63
N ALA A 116 -2.47 -3.12 6.60
CA ALA A 116 -2.54 -2.27 7.79
C ALA A 116 -3.94 -2.17 8.43
N VAL A 117 -4.97 -2.80 7.88
CA VAL A 117 -6.35 -2.72 8.40
C VAL A 117 -6.48 -3.31 9.82
N SER A 118 -5.57 -4.17 10.22
CA SER A 118 -5.56 -4.77 11.56
C SER A 118 -4.98 -3.86 12.66
N TYR A 119 -4.62 -2.63 12.37
CA TYR A 119 -4.23 -1.65 13.40
C TYR A 119 -5.45 -1.21 14.20
N THR A 120 -5.27 -1.09 15.50
CA THR A 120 -6.37 -0.87 16.44
C THR A 120 -7.22 0.39 16.19
N HIS A 121 -6.67 1.37 15.50
CA HIS A 121 -7.37 2.62 15.15
C HIS A 121 -7.85 2.66 13.69
N LEU A 122 -7.45 1.70 12.85
CA LEU A 122 -7.96 1.48 11.49
C LEU A 122 -8.92 0.28 11.44
N THR A 123 -9.64 0.02 12.53
CA THR A 123 -10.67 -1.02 12.52
C THR A 123 -11.81 -0.55 11.63
N LEU A 124 -12.05 -1.29 10.54
CA LEU A 124 -13.28 -1.15 9.78
C LEU A 124 -14.47 -1.34 10.72
N PRO A 125 -15.48 -0.46 10.70
CA PRO A 125 -16.75 -0.80 11.31
C PRO A 125 -17.23 -2.06 10.60
N THR A 126 -17.22 -3.20 11.32
CA THR A 126 -17.66 -4.50 10.82
C THR A 126 -19.17 -4.50 10.69
N ASN A 127 -19.71 -3.72 9.78
CA ASN A 127 -21.04 -3.94 9.25
C ASN A 127 -20.89 -4.93 8.10
N GLY A 128 -20.69 -6.20 8.47
CA GLY A 128 -20.64 -7.30 7.55
C GLY A 128 -21.90 -7.36 6.72
N ARG A 129 -21.82 -6.90 5.49
CA ARG A 129 -22.63 -7.36 4.38
C ARG A 129 -21.67 -7.60 3.23
N VAL A 130 -21.34 -8.86 3.08
CA VAL A 130 -20.86 -9.43 1.83
C VAL A 130 -22.04 -9.47 0.85
#